data_c168f4a8d84398f6b9432ef3102c9327
#
_entry.id   c168f4a8d84398f6b9432ef3102c9327
#
_cell.length_a   1.000
_cell.length_b   1.000
_cell.length_c   1.000
_cell.angle_alpha   90.00
_cell.angle_beta   90.00
_cell.angle_gamma   90.00
#
_symmetry.space_group_name_H-M   'P 1'
#
loop_
_entity.id
_entity.type
_entity.pdbx_description
1 polymer ?
#
loop_
_entity_poly.entity_id
_entity_poly.type
_entity_poly.pdbx_seq_one_letter_code
_entity_poly.pdbx_strand_id
1 'polypeptide(L)'
;AYEAASMYYVQGETMEVIAHHLGVSRSTVSRLLARARQEGIVRVSLVQPGGAGSLEGRMAQVFGVRTHIVPVREGTTEIHRLQQVASVAAARMVDLIEALAEQGGSGGTDKPGPAGSDDETPRGPAGAAQDAGAGGLVVGVAWGTTMSEVSAALPSRPVPGLTVVQLNGASDPVREGPSAGEVLSRMRLSLGARTISFPVPAFFDHVA
;
A
#
# COMPACT_ATOMS: atom_id res chain seq x y z
N ALA A 1 1.75 5.28 -24.30
CA ALA A 1 0.68 4.88 -23.36
C ALA A 1 -0.07 6.09 -22.81
N TYR A 2 0.64 7.09 -22.28
CA TYR A 2 0.02 8.30 -21.68
C TYR A 2 -0.94 9.02 -22.65
N GLU A 3 -0.51 9.34 -23.86
CA GLU A 3 -1.32 10.05 -24.86
C GLU A 3 -2.61 9.28 -25.22
N ALA A 4 -2.50 7.98 -25.51
CA ALA A 4 -3.67 7.13 -25.76
C ALA A 4 -4.63 7.11 -24.56
N ALA A 5 -4.09 7.08 -23.34
CA ALA A 5 -4.87 7.10 -22.12
C ALA A 5 -5.56 8.46 -21.90
N SER A 6 -4.89 9.56 -22.15
CA SER A 6 -5.46 10.92 -22.08
C SER A 6 -6.62 11.08 -23.06
N MET A 7 -6.45 10.68 -24.31
CA MET A 7 -7.51 10.75 -25.32
C MET A 7 -8.73 9.90 -24.94
N TYR A 8 -8.49 8.67 -24.41
CA TYR A 8 -9.58 7.76 -24.08
C TYR A 8 -10.33 8.15 -22.81
N TYR A 9 -9.60 8.42 -21.69
CA TYR A 9 -10.21 8.61 -20.38
C TYR A 9 -10.56 10.06 -20.06
N VAL A 10 -9.87 11.04 -20.65
CA VAL A 10 -10.09 12.47 -20.38
C VAL A 10 -10.89 13.11 -21.48
N GLN A 11 -10.56 12.83 -22.75
CA GLN A 11 -11.23 13.44 -23.90
C GLN A 11 -12.45 12.65 -24.39
N GLY A 12 -12.60 11.39 -23.94
CA GLY A 12 -13.73 10.53 -24.32
C GLY A 12 -13.67 10.00 -25.75
N GLU A 13 -12.50 10.02 -26.37
CA GLU A 13 -12.32 9.58 -27.75
C GLU A 13 -12.48 8.08 -27.92
N THR A 14 -12.96 7.64 -29.08
CA THR A 14 -13.06 6.21 -29.39
C THR A 14 -11.71 5.60 -29.74
N MET A 15 -11.57 4.27 -29.58
CA MET A 15 -10.34 3.57 -29.95
C MET A 15 -10.00 3.71 -31.45
N GLU A 16 -10.99 3.90 -32.32
CA GLU A 16 -10.82 4.17 -33.75
C GLU A 16 -10.19 5.55 -34.01
N VAL A 17 -10.69 6.58 -33.36
CA VAL A 17 -10.17 7.95 -33.46
C VAL A 17 -8.73 8.01 -32.93
N ILE A 18 -8.49 7.38 -31.79
CA ILE A 18 -7.14 7.30 -31.19
C ILE A 18 -6.17 6.52 -32.12
N ALA A 19 -6.62 5.42 -32.70
CA ALA A 19 -5.82 4.64 -33.64
C ALA A 19 -5.41 5.46 -34.87
N HIS A 20 -6.37 6.22 -35.42
CA HIS A 20 -6.12 7.10 -36.55
C HIS A 20 -5.13 8.23 -36.19
N HIS A 21 -5.38 8.88 -35.04
CA HIS A 21 -4.52 9.98 -34.54
C HIS A 21 -3.07 9.56 -34.30
N LEU A 22 -2.88 8.38 -33.68
CA LEU A 22 -1.56 7.86 -33.35
C LEU A 22 -0.90 7.08 -34.51
N GLY A 23 -1.58 6.89 -35.64
CA GLY A 23 -1.07 6.11 -36.77
C GLY A 23 -0.86 4.63 -36.47
N VAL A 24 -1.65 4.05 -35.56
CA VAL A 24 -1.53 2.65 -35.12
C VAL A 24 -2.84 1.87 -35.29
N SER A 25 -2.80 0.55 -35.11
CA SER A 25 -4.01 -0.26 -35.14
C SER A 25 -4.83 -0.13 -33.84
N ARG A 26 -6.16 -0.36 -33.90
CA ARG A 26 -7.05 -0.42 -32.75
C ARG A 26 -6.57 -1.41 -31.67
N SER A 27 -6.03 -2.56 -32.09
CA SER A 27 -5.44 -3.54 -31.17
C SER A 27 -4.20 -3.00 -30.43
N THR A 28 -3.43 -2.15 -31.09
CA THR A 28 -2.29 -1.47 -30.47
C THR A 28 -2.78 -0.44 -29.44
N VAL A 29 -3.84 0.32 -29.73
CA VAL A 29 -4.46 1.24 -28.75
C VAL A 29 -4.93 0.47 -27.51
N SER A 30 -5.61 -0.68 -27.70
CA SER A 30 -6.03 -1.53 -26.59
C SER A 30 -4.84 -1.95 -25.68
N ARG A 31 -3.71 -2.34 -26.31
CA ARG A 31 -2.48 -2.68 -25.55
C ARG A 31 -1.86 -1.48 -24.85
N LEU A 32 -1.88 -0.29 -25.47
CA LEU A 32 -1.41 0.93 -24.84
C LEU A 32 -2.25 1.32 -23.62
N LEU A 33 -3.57 1.17 -23.68
CA LEU A 33 -4.48 1.42 -22.55
C LEU A 33 -4.29 0.38 -21.43
N ALA A 34 -4.09 -0.88 -21.76
CA ALA A 34 -3.76 -1.91 -20.76
C ALA A 34 -2.45 -1.61 -20.06
N ARG A 35 -1.42 -1.23 -20.82
CA ARG A 35 -0.12 -0.83 -20.31
C ARG A 35 -0.21 0.41 -19.41
N ALA A 36 -0.99 1.43 -19.80
CA ALA A 36 -1.20 2.64 -19.00
C ALA A 36 -1.83 2.31 -17.62
N ARG A 37 -2.69 1.30 -17.55
CA ARG A 37 -3.24 0.79 -16.27
C ARG A 37 -2.19 0.02 -15.46
N GLN A 38 -1.40 -0.82 -16.10
CA GLN A 38 -0.32 -1.58 -15.43
C GLN A 38 0.79 -0.68 -14.89
N GLU A 39 1.14 0.38 -15.63
CA GLU A 39 2.15 1.37 -15.23
C GLU A 39 1.62 2.42 -14.24
N GLY A 40 0.34 2.32 -13.82
CA GLY A 40 -0.26 3.26 -12.88
C GLY A 40 -0.55 4.67 -13.44
N ILE A 41 -0.36 4.87 -14.76
CA ILE A 41 -0.69 6.14 -15.45
C ILE A 41 -2.20 6.41 -15.38
N VAL A 42 -3.01 5.32 -15.41
CA VAL A 42 -4.47 5.39 -15.28
C VAL A 42 -4.91 4.58 -14.07
N ARG A 43 -5.65 5.22 -13.18
CA ARG A 43 -6.33 4.58 -12.06
C ARG A 43 -7.84 4.64 -12.32
N VAL A 44 -8.47 3.48 -12.39
CA VAL A 44 -9.93 3.38 -12.52
C VAL A 44 -10.48 2.94 -11.16
N SER A 45 -11.21 3.80 -10.48
CA SER A 45 -11.94 3.46 -9.26
C SER A 45 -13.44 3.40 -9.57
N LEU A 46 -14.06 2.28 -9.22
CA LEU A 46 -15.52 2.17 -9.23
C LEU A 46 -16.02 2.59 -7.85
N VAL A 47 -16.71 3.74 -7.82
CA VAL A 47 -17.41 4.19 -6.61
C VAL A 47 -18.84 3.68 -6.72
N GLN A 48 -19.25 2.72 -5.88
CA GLN A 48 -20.66 2.43 -5.71
C GLN A 48 -21.32 3.64 -5.07
N PRO A 49 -22.47 4.13 -5.60
CA PRO A 49 -23.22 5.19 -4.94
C PRO A 49 -23.69 4.66 -3.57
N GLY A 50 -22.96 5.03 -2.52
CA GLY A 50 -23.30 4.68 -1.14
C GLY A 50 -24.48 5.51 -0.67
N GLY A 51 -25.70 5.01 -0.88
CA GLY A 51 -26.87 5.55 -0.16
C GLY A 51 -26.87 5.05 1.29
N ALA A 52 -27.58 5.75 2.20
CA ALA A 52 -27.74 5.35 3.61
C ALA A 52 -28.33 3.93 3.78
N GLY A 53 -28.93 3.37 2.73
CA GLY A 53 -29.43 1.98 2.69
C GLY A 53 -28.43 0.94 2.18
N SER A 54 -27.26 1.34 1.69
CA SER A 54 -26.21 0.38 1.29
C SER A 54 -25.56 -0.27 2.51
N LEU A 55 -24.95 -1.44 2.32
CA LEU A 55 -24.27 -2.13 3.42
C LEU A 55 -23.11 -1.28 3.95
N GLU A 56 -22.37 -0.59 3.09
CA GLU A 56 -21.31 0.36 3.50
C GLU A 56 -21.89 1.52 4.33
N GLY A 57 -23.04 2.09 3.91
CA GLY A 57 -23.72 3.16 4.66
C GLY A 57 -24.15 2.67 6.04
N ARG A 58 -24.67 1.47 6.16
CA ARG A 58 -25.05 0.85 7.44
C ARG A 58 -23.81 0.60 8.33
N MET A 59 -22.71 0.10 7.77
CA MET A 59 -21.45 -0.08 8.50
C MET A 59 -20.90 1.26 9.02
N ALA A 60 -20.96 2.31 8.20
CA ALA A 60 -20.54 3.64 8.61
C ALA A 60 -21.42 4.20 9.75
N GLN A 61 -22.73 4.00 9.69
CA GLN A 61 -23.68 4.46 10.73
C GLN A 61 -23.51 3.71 12.04
N VAL A 62 -23.34 2.38 12.01
CA VAL A 62 -23.31 1.54 13.20
C VAL A 62 -21.92 1.54 13.86
N PHE A 63 -20.86 1.50 13.05
CA PHE A 63 -19.50 1.29 13.54
C PHE A 63 -18.57 2.50 13.33
N GLY A 64 -19.03 3.55 12.64
CA GLY A 64 -18.20 4.72 12.33
C GLY A 64 -17.03 4.44 11.39
N VAL A 65 -17.07 3.34 10.62
CA VAL A 65 -15.98 2.90 9.76
C VAL A 65 -16.32 3.04 8.29
N ARG A 66 -15.35 3.43 7.49
CA ARG A 66 -15.44 3.38 6.03
C ARG A 66 -15.16 1.96 5.56
N THR A 67 -16.13 1.37 4.89
CA THR A 67 -16.07 -0.03 4.43
C THR A 67 -16.01 -0.07 2.90
N HIS A 68 -15.30 -1.02 2.36
CA HIS A 68 -15.29 -1.37 0.96
C HIS A 68 -15.77 -2.80 0.79
N ILE A 69 -16.84 -2.98 0.02
CA ILE A 69 -17.35 -4.32 -0.30
C ILE A 69 -16.76 -4.78 -1.62
N VAL A 70 -16.11 -5.94 -1.58
CA VAL A 70 -15.56 -6.59 -2.77
C VAL A 70 -16.55 -7.66 -3.22
N PRO A 71 -17.27 -7.47 -4.35
CA PRO A 71 -18.18 -8.47 -4.86
C PRO A 71 -17.40 -9.71 -5.33
N VAL A 72 -17.77 -10.87 -4.84
CA VAL A 72 -17.22 -12.15 -5.26
C VAL A 72 -18.30 -13.03 -5.88
N ARG A 73 -17.92 -13.86 -6.86
CA ARG A 73 -18.87 -14.80 -7.48
C ARG A 73 -19.20 -15.92 -6.52
N GLU A 74 -20.45 -16.41 -6.58
CA GLU A 74 -20.86 -17.63 -5.87
C GLU A 74 -20.00 -18.82 -6.32
N GLY A 75 -19.67 -19.71 -5.38
CA GLY A 75 -18.81 -20.88 -5.64
C GLY A 75 -17.30 -20.57 -5.69
N THR A 76 -16.88 -19.32 -5.48
CA THR A 76 -15.46 -18.96 -5.37
C THR A 76 -14.87 -19.59 -4.10
N THR A 77 -13.69 -20.23 -4.24
CA THR A 77 -12.97 -20.80 -3.09
C THR A 77 -12.52 -19.70 -2.12
N GLU A 78 -12.28 -20.07 -0.87
CA GLU A 78 -11.85 -19.13 0.17
C GLU A 78 -10.56 -18.41 -0.19
N ILE A 79 -9.59 -19.14 -0.75
CA ILE A 79 -8.32 -18.54 -1.19
C ILE A 79 -8.53 -17.51 -2.30
N HIS A 80 -9.37 -17.80 -3.30
CA HIS A 80 -9.65 -16.84 -4.36
C HIS A 80 -10.41 -15.61 -3.85
N ARG A 81 -11.32 -15.77 -2.88
CA ARG A 81 -11.98 -14.64 -2.19
C ARG A 81 -10.95 -13.76 -1.48
N LEU A 82 -10.05 -14.38 -0.73
CA LEU A 82 -8.99 -13.67 -0.05
C LEU A 82 -8.10 -12.89 -1.03
N GLN A 83 -7.71 -13.49 -2.15
CA GLN A 83 -6.89 -12.85 -3.18
C GLN A 83 -7.60 -11.66 -3.84
N GLN A 84 -8.89 -11.77 -4.13
CA GLN A 84 -9.68 -10.67 -4.68
C GLN A 84 -9.77 -9.50 -3.68
N VAL A 85 -10.06 -9.79 -2.42
CA VAL A 85 -10.08 -8.77 -1.36
C VAL A 85 -8.69 -8.17 -1.15
N ALA A 86 -7.65 -9.00 -1.13
CA ALA A 86 -6.27 -8.56 -0.98
C ALA A 86 -5.81 -7.60 -2.10
N SER A 87 -6.21 -7.86 -3.33
CA SER A 87 -5.90 -6.97 -4.46
C SER A 87 -6.52 -5.58 -4.29
N VAL A 88 -7.78 -5.51 -3.88
CA VAL A 88 -8.46 -4.24 -3.61
C VAL A 88 -7.85 -3.54 -2.38
N ALA A 89 -7.58 -4.31 -1.32
CA ALA A 89 -6.96 -3.80 -0.09
C ALA A 89 -5.56 -3.25 -0.36
N ALA A 90 -4.74 -3.93 -1.16
CA ALA A 90 -3.40 -3.50 -1.55
C ALA A 90 -3.43 -2.14 -2.28
N ALA A 91 -4.32 -1.99 -3.27
CA ALA A 91 -4.47 -0.72 -3.98
C ALA A 91 -4.89 0.41 -3.04
N ARG A 92 -5.89 0.15 -2.17
CA ARG A 92 -6.36 1.13 -1.18
C ARG A 92 -5.32 1.50 -0.14
N MET A 93 -4.56 0.52 0.32
CA MET A 93 -3.48 0.76 1.28
C MET A 93 -2.43 1.71 0.68
N VAL A 94 -2.05 1.52 -0.58
CA VAL A 94 -1.09 2.41 -1.24
C VAL A 94 -1.67 3.80 -1.43
N ASP A 95 -2.93 3.94 -1.86
CA ASP A 95 -3.60 5.24 -1.99
C ASP A 95 -3.64 6.00 -0.64
N LEU A 96 -3.89 5.29 0.48
CA LEU A 96 -3.89 5.88 1.82
C LEU A 96 -2.48 6.30 2.26
N ILE A 97 -1.47 5.46 2.01
CA ILE A 97 -0.07 5.76 2.33
C ILE A 97 0.41 7.00 1.57
N GLU A 98 0.11 7.10 0.29
CA GLU A 98 0.46 8.27 -0.53
C GLU A 98 -0.24 9.53 -0.02
N ALA A 99 -1.54 9.47 0.24
CA ALA A 99 -2.30 10.61 0.77
C ALA A 99 -1.76 11.09 2.13
N LEU A 100 -1.34 10.18 3.01
CA LEU A 100 -0.72 10.52 4.29
C LEU A 100 0.69 11.09 4.13
N ALA A 101 1.48 10.58 3.18
CA ALA A 101 2.80 11.10 2.89
C ALA A 101 2.74 12.54 2.34
N GLU A 102 1.77 12.84 1.47
CA GLU A 102 1.53 14.19 0.96
C GLU A 102 1.13 15.18 2.07
N GLN A 103 0.30 14.75 3.02
CA GLN A 103 -0.11 15.58 4.18
C GLN A 103 1.04 15.83 5.16
N GLY A 104 1.90 14.84 5.40
CA GLY A 104 3.06 14.95 6.28
C GLY A 104 4.16 15.87 5.73
N GLY A 105 4.28 15.98 4.41
CA GLY A 105 5.27 16.83 3.75
C GLY A 105 4.98 18.34 3.83
N SER A 106 3.75 18.76 4.13
CA SER A 106 3.33 20.17 4.17
C SER A 106 3.44 20.84 5.56
N GLY A 107 3.86 20.09 6.59
CA GLY A 107 3.88 20.56 8.01
C GLY A 107 5.24 21.03 8.55
N GLY A 108 6.27 21.11 7.74
CA GLY A 108 7.62 21.50 8.16
C GLY A 108 7.88 23.00 8.10
N THR A 109 7.22 23.83 8.92
CA THR A 109 7.66 25.20 9.19
C THR A 109 8.51 25.23 10.45
N ASP A 110 9.79 25.33 10.24
CA ASP A 110 10.82 26.09 10.96
C ASP A 110 10.46 26.55 12.38
N LYS A 111 11.06 25.87 13.37
CA LYS A 111 11.33 26.49 14.69
C LYS A 111 12.79 26.23 15.05
N PRO A 112 13.66 27.24 15.02
CA PRO A 112 14.99 27.08 15.57
C PRO A 112 14.90 26.99 17.10
N GLY A 113 15.26 25.82 17.64
CA GLY A 113 15.46 25.63 19.08
C GLY A 113 16.81 26.18 19.51
N PRO A 114 16.93 26.66 20.78
CA PRO A 114 18.15 27.32 21.26
C PRO A 114 19.28 26.31 21.44
N ALA A 115 20.48 26.75 21.03
CA ALA A 115 21.74 26.10 21.30
C ALA A 115 22.02 26.04 22.82
N GLY A 116 22.47 24.89 23.31
CA GLY A 116 22.95 24.79 24.67
C GLY A 116 23.37 23.40 25.14
N SER A 117 24.68 23.29 25.32
CA SER A 117 25.44 22.49 26.28
C SER A 117 25.79 21.03 25.95
N ASP A 118 27.10 20.90 25.79
CA ASP A 118 27.92 19.68 25.81
C ASP A 118 27.68 18.89 27.10
N ASP A 119 27.25 17.63 26.98
CA ASP A 119 27.43 16.62 28.00
C ASP A 119 27.69 15.26 27.33
N GLU A 120 28.92 14.80 27.43
CA GLU A 120 29.42 13.53 26.95
C GLU A 120 28.97 12.40 27.89
N THR A 121 27.90 11.68 27.51
CA THR A 121 27.55 10.39 28.13
C THR A 121 27.65 9.25 27.08
N PRO A 122 28.17 8.05 27.44
CA PRO A 122 28.46 7.00 26.46
C PRO A 122 27.18 6.43 25.85
N ARG A 123 27.10 6.43 24.52
CA ARG A 123 25.99 5.91 23.74
C ARG A 123 25.90 4.39 23.83
N GLY A 124 24.86 3.90 24.51
CA GLY A 124 24.41 2.51 24.41
C GLY A 124 23.81 2.18 23.01
N PRO A 125 23.44 0.92 22.71
CA PRO A 125 23.06 0.43 21.39
C PRO A 125 21.72 0.96 20.81
N ALA A 126 21.29 2.15 21.24
CA ALA A 126 20.07 2.83 20.77
C ALA A 126 20.29 3.65 19.47
N GLY A 127 21.46 3.56 18.83
CA GLY A 127 21.84 4.37 17.68
C GLY A 127 21.08 4.10 16.37
N ALA A 128 20.22 3.07 16.30
CA ALA A 128 19.46 2.77 15.07
C ALA A 128 18.14 3.55 14.93
N ALA A 129 17.71 4.26 15.98
CA ALA A 129 16.43 4.99 15.97
C ALA A 129 16.56 6.49 15.61
N GLN A 130 17.77 7.03 15.53
CA GLN A 130 18.00 8.46 15.36
C GLN A 130 18.09 8.93 13.90
N ASP A 131 18.11 7.99 12.93
CA ASP A 131 18.09 8.33 11.50
C ASP A 131 16.65 8.39 10.90
N ALA A 132 15.62 8.34 11.75
CA ALA A 132 14.25 8.71 11.39
C ALA A 132 14.09 10.25 11.37
N GLY A 133 15.11 10.93 10.84
CA GLY A 133 15.17 12.37 10.73
C GLY A 133 14.10 12.91 9.80
N ALA A 134 13.34 13.86 10.34
CA ALA A 134 12.48 14.81 9.64
C ALA A 134 11.38 14.22 8.75
N GLY A 135 10.25 13.85 9.33
CA GLY A 135 8.96 13.92 8.60
C GLY A 135 8.57 12.73 7.74
N GLY A 136 9.28 11.60 7.77
CA GLY A 136 8.92 10.39 7.01
C GLY A 136 7.71 9.65 7.60
N LEU A 137 6.85 9.12 6.72
CA LEU A 137 5.69 8.30 7.11
C LEU A 137 6.16 6.93 7.64
N VAL A 138 5.65 6.56 8.81
CA VAL A 138 5.89 5.23 9.40
C VAL A 138 4.61 4.42 9.38
N VAL A 139 4.67 3.22 8.82
CA VAL A 139 3.56 2.28 8.74
C VAL A 139 3.92 1.00 9.50
N GLY A 140 3.11 0.65 10.49
CA GLY A 140 3.22 -0.61 11.23
C GLY A 140 2.46 -1.73 10.53
N VAL A 141 3.07 -2.91 10.42
CA VAL A 141 2.50 -4.07 9.75
C VAL A 141 2.64 -5.32 10.63
N ALA A 142 1.53 -6.05 10.80
CA ALA A 142 1.54 -7.38 11.39
C ALA A 142 1.50 -8.42 10.27
N TRP A 143 2.37 -9.43 10.31
CA TRP A 143 2.34 -10.52 9.34
C TRP A 143 1.22 -11.54 9.65
N GLY A 144 0.77 -12.24 8.64
CA GLY A 144 -0.26 -13.26 8.68
C GLY A 144 -0.75 -13.58 7.27
N THR A 145 -1.62 -14.57 7.10
CA THR A 145 -2.11 -15.03 5.79
C THR A 145 -2.70 -13.88 4.97
N THR A 146 -3.55 -13.05 5.58
CA THR A 146 -4.17 -11.90 4.92
C THR A 146 -3.13 -10.89 4.46
N MET A 147 -2.18 -10.53 5.33
CA MET A 147 -1.13 -9.58 4.97
C MET A 147 -0.14 -10.15 3.94
N SER A 148 0.09 -11.45 3.94
CA SER A 148 0.87 -12.11 2.88
C SER A 148 0.22 -11.92 1.52
N GLU A 149 -1.10 -12.17 1.39
CA GLU A 149 -1.83 -11.97 0.14
C GLU A 149 -1.90 -10.48 -0.26
N VAL A 150 -2.13 -9.57 0.69
CA VAL A 150 -2.12 -8.12 0.44
C VAL A 150 -0.74 -7.68 -0.06
N SER A 151 0.34 -8.11 0.59
CA SER A 151 1.70 -7.74 0.17
C SER A 151 2.07 -8.31 -1.21
N ALA A 152 1.56 -9.50 -1.56
CA ALA A 152 1.74 -10.10 -2.89
C ALA A 152 1.01 -9.32 -4.00
N ALA A 153 -0.09 -8.67 -3.66
CA ALA A 153 -0.91 -7.89 -4.60
C ALA A 153 -0.51 -6.40 -4.69
N LEU A 154 0.53 -5.97 -3.97
CA LEU A 154 0.96 -4.57 -3.98
C LEU A 154 1.41 -4.12 -5.37
N PRO A 155 0.87 -3.00 -5.87
CA PRO A 155 1.39 -2.38 -7.07
C PRO A 155 2.79 -1.80 -6.81
N SER A 156 3.64 -1.79 -7.83
CA SER A 156 4.96 -1.15 -7.76
C SER A 156 4.79 0.38 -7.82
N ARG A 157 4.77 1.02 -6.65
CA ARG A 157 4.55 2.46 -6.48
C ARG A 157 5.42 2.97 -5.32
N PRO A 158 6.67 3.37 -5.59
CA PRO A 158 7.58 3.86 -4.57
C PRO A 158 7.04 5.12 -3.87
N VAL A 159 7.06 5.13 -2.54
CA VAL A 159 6.68 6.27 -1.70
C VAL A 159 7.93 6.77 -0.98
N PRO A 160 8.46 7.94 -1.36
CA PRO A 160 9.67 8.49 -0.74
C PRO A 160 9.50 8.70 0.77
N GLY A 161 10.52 8.32 1.54
CA GLY A 161 10.53 8.50 3.00
C GLY A 161 9.66 7.51 3.79
N LEU A 162 9.04 6.52 3.12
CA LEU A 162 8.25 5.50 3.80
C LEU A 162 9.12 4.54 4.61
N THR A 163 8.76 4.35 5.87
CA THR A 163 9.33 3.30 6.74
C THR A 163 8.24 2.32 7.14
N VAL A 164 8.48 1.04 6.95
CA VAL A 164 7.58 -0.04 7.37
C VAL A 164 8.18 -0.79 8.55
N VAL A 165 7.41 -0.90 9.63
CA VAL A 165 7.84 -1.52 10.89
C VAL A 165 7.01 -2.77 11.16
N GLN A 166 7.67 -3.87 11.49
CA GLN A 166 7.02 -5.10 11.94
C GLN A 166 6.46 -4.89 13.36
N LEU A 167 5.17 -5.22 13.56
CA LEU A 167 4.49 -5.03 14.85
C LEU A 167 4.41 -6.30 15.72
N ASN A 168 4.40 -7.47 15.11
CA ASN A 168 4.36 -8.75 15.83
C ASN A 168 5.68 -9.51 15.69
N GLY A 169 5.95 -10.42 16.63
CA GLY A 169 7.19 -11.19 16.63
C GLY A 169 7.39 -12.06 15.37
N ALA A 170 8.57 -12.63 15.22
CA ALA A 170 8.90 -13.50 14.11
C ALA A 170 8.16 -14.85 14.23
N SER A 171 7.77 -15.43 13.09
CA SER A 171 7.31 -16.81 13.02
C SER A 171 8.47 -17.78 13.28
N ASP A 172 8.14 -18.97 13.75
CA ASP A 172 9.12 -20.06 13.84
C ASP A 172 9.67 -20.37 12.44
N PRO A 173 10.99 -20.31 12.22
CA PRO A 173 11.60 -20.60 10.93
C PRO A 173 11.39 -22.05 10.44
N VAL A 174 11.00 -22.97 11.33
CA VAL A 174 10.71 -24.37 11.01
C VAL A 174 9.27 -24.58 10.53
N ARG A 175 8.38 -23.64 10.79
CA ARG A 175 6.98 -23.72 10.34
C ARG A 175 6.82 -23.16 8.94
N GLU A 176 6.29 -23.99 8.04
CA GLU A 176 5.81 -23.52 6.73
C GLU A 176 4.62 -22.56 6.92
N GLY A 177 4.70 -21.40 6.27
CA GLY A 177 3.64 -20.40 6.33
C GLY A 177 4.12 -18.98 6.03
N PRO A 178 3.21 -18.01 6.02
CA PRO A 178 3.55 -16.61 5.80
C PRO A 178 4.56 -16.12 6.83
N SER A 179 5.63 -15.49 6.36
CA SER A 179 6.67 -14.94 7.23
C SER A 179 6.68 -13.41 7.22
N ALA A 180 7.08 -12.83 8.34
CA ALA A 180 7.28 -11.38 8.45
C ALA A 180 8.29 -10.86 7.42
N GLY A 181 9.39 -11.60 7.23
CA GLY A 181 10.46 -11.24 6.28
C GLY A 181 9.95 -11.15 4.84
N GLU A 182 9.06 -12.04 4.44
CA GLU A 182 8.47 -12.04 3.10
C GLU A 182 7.56 -10.82 2.89
N VAL A 183 6.68 -10.52 3.84
CA VAL A 183 5.81 -9.35 3.81
C VAL A 183 6.62 -8.06 3.72
N LEU A 184 7.62 -7.89 4.60
CA LEU A 184 8.51 -6.73 4.59
C LEU A 184 9.30 -6.61 3.29
N SER A 185 9.82 -7.72 2.76
CA SER A 185 10.55 -7.73 1.49
C SER A 185 9.69 -7.27 0.31
N ARG A 186 8.46 -7.76 0.22
CA ARG A 186 7.50 -7.33 -0.82
C ARG A 186 7.16 -5.84 -0.68
N MET A 187 6.90 -5.35 0.53
CA MET A 187 6.63 -3.93 0.76
C MET A 187 7.84 -3.06 0.40
N ARG A 188 9.06 -3.50 0.75
CA ARG A 188 10.27 -2.80 0.35
C ARG A 188 10.43 -2.71 -1.17
N LEU A 189 10.19 -3.81 -1.89
CA LEU A 189 10.33 -3.87 -3.34
C LEU A 189 9.25 -3.06 -4.06
N SER A 190 7.99 -3.16 -3.61
CA SER A 190 6.86 -2.50 -4.26
C SER A 190 6.76 -1.01 -3.94
N LEU A 191 7.05 -0.62 -2.70
CA LEU A 191 6.86 0.74 -2.21
C LEU A 191 8.17 1.52 -2.04
N GLY A 192 9.32 0.92 -2.30
CA GLY A 192 10.63 1.55 -2.04
C GLY A 192 10.88 1.85 -0.55
N ALA A 193 10.15 1.18 0.35
CA ALA A 193 10.17 1.47 1.77
C ALA A 193 11.46 1.00 2.45
N ARG A 194 11.92 1.77 3.45
CA ARG A 194 12.82 1.25 4.47
C ARG A 194 12.06 0.28 5.37
N THR A 195 12.63 -0.85 5.74
CA THR A 195 11.96 -1.84 6.59
C THR A 195 12.70 -2.03 7.92
N ILE A 196 11.94 -2.12 9.00
CA ILE A 196 12.44 -2.42 10.34
C ILE A 196 11.78 -3.71 10.80
N SER A 197 12.58 -4.76 10.99
CA SER A 197 12.11 -6.05 11.49
C SER A 197 12.14 -6.08 13.02
N PHE A 198 11.26 -6.90 13.61
CA PHE A 198 11.21 -7.18 15.02
C PHE A 198 11.57 -8.67 15.24
N PRO A 199 12.85 -9.00 15.45
CA PRO A 199 13.36 -10.38 15.45
C PRO A 199 13.10 -11.15 16.76
N VAL A 200 12.11 -10.75 17.52
CA VAL A 200 11.68 -11.46 18.74
C VAL A 200 10.69 -12.53 18.36
N PRO A 201 10.77 -13.77 18.89
CA PRO A 201 9.77 -14.81 18.64
C PRO A 201 8.36 -14.34 19.00
N ALA A 202 7.36 -14.68 18.17
CA ALA A 202 5.95 -14.37 18.46
C ALA A 202 5.36 -15.27 19.55
N PHE A 203 5.96 -16.47 19.75
CA PHE A 203 5.55 -17.46 20.70
C PHE A 203 6.74 -17.87 21.58
N PHE A 204 6.52 -17.99 22.85
CA PHE A 204 7.50 -18.46 23.82
C PHE A 204 6.97 -19.75 24.45
N ASP A 205 7.76 -20.80 24.44
CA ASP A 205 7.46 -21.98 25.22
C ASP A 205 7.69 -21.65 26.70
N HIS A 206 6.63 -21.73 27.51
CA HIS A 206 6.77 -21.68 28.96
C HIS A 206 7.44 -22.99 29.39
N VAL A 207 8.69 -22.92 29.80
CA VAL A 207 9.31 -23.97 30.57
C VAL A 207 8.72 -23.84 32.00
N ALA A 208 7.90 -24.82 32.36
CA ALA A 208 7.35 -24.93 33.71
C ALA A 208 8.45 -25.27 34.73
#